data_2c57efe2b7b2c3e24ddf98ca6c9db2d9
#
_entry.id   2c57efe2b7b2c3e24ddf98ca6c9db2d9
#
_cell.length_a   1.000
_cell.length_b   1.000
_cell.length_c   1.000
_cell.angle_alpha   90.00
_cell.angle_beta   90.00
_cell.angle_gamma   90.00
#
_symmetry.space_group_name_H-M   'P 1'
#
loop_
_entity.id
_entity.type
_entity.pdbx_description
1 polymer ?
#
loop_
_entity_poly.entity_id
_entity_poly.type
_entity_poly.pdbx_seq_one_letter_code
_entity_poly.pdbx_strand_id
1 'polypeptide(L)'
;MGCAVIDPHGDLAARILDLIPRARTNDVVVVDPAATDRSPGLNLLAHATPATRHLVAAGVLAVFRKVFRDNWGPRLEHIFRQTLLALLEVRGSTLLGVLRMLVDEAYRASVIRQVSDPLVALYWTREFPQYPRAFLAEVIAPVQNKVAAVLASPPVRRMLGQRRSSLHLRDVLDGGHILIADLSKGRLGEDASALLGAVLVTGIQLAAYARADMPEAVRRPFLLIVDEFASFTTESFGELLSEARKYGLALVLAHQYLAQLDDRLRASVLGNAGTTIVFRVGGEDALALSPDFAPEFGAEDLTRMGRHQIALRLAVEGLTTRPFSALTLPPAGTLIGHGAVIRATSAERYGRPAAEVDRVIAEQLPLPPRDLPGDLLPRE
;
A
#
# COMPACT_ATOMS: atom_id res chain seq x y z
N MET A 1 -21.92 -2.71 4.97
CA MET A 1 -20.82 -2.42 4.05
C MET A 1 -19.57 -2.13 4.86
N GLY A 2 -18.41 -2.66 4.47
CA GLY A 2 -17.11 -2.33 5.05
C GLY A 2 -16.46 -1.17 4.29
N CYS A 3 -15.44 -0.55 4.89
CA CYS A 3 -14.64 0.46 4.20
C CYS A 3 -13.19 0.48 4.67
N ALA A 4 -12.31 1.02 3.85
CA ALA A 4 -10.96 1.40 4.22
C ALA A 4 -10.74 2.88 3.90
N VAL A 5 -10.08 3.58 4.81
CA VAL A 5 -9.65 4.98 4.63
C VAL A 5 -8.14 5.03 4.77
N ILE A 6 -7.47 5.55 3.75
CA ILE A 6 -6.02 5.77 3.74
C ILE A 6 -5.80 7.28 3.83
N ASP A 7 -5.23 7.73 4.94
CA ASP A 7 -5.07 9.16 5.26
C ASP A 7 -3.60 9.50 5.51
N PRO A 8 -2.96 10.31 4.62
CA PRO A 8 -1.57 10.74 4.79
C PRO A 8 -1.41 11.93 5.74
N HIS A 9 -2.49 12.53 6.21
CA HIS A 9 -2.48 13.71 7.08
C HIS A 9 -2.80 13.36 8.53
N GLY A 10 -3.66 12.37 8.77
CA GLY A 10 -4.09 11.92 10.10
C GLY A 10 -5.35 12.62 10.63
N ASP A 11 -5.68 13.79 10.12
CA ASP A 11 -6.84 14.59 10.58
C ASP A 11 -8.17 13.92 10.22
N LEU A 12 -8.28 13.37 8.99
CA LEU A 12 -9.46 12.64 8.54
C LEU A 12 -9.63 11.36 9.36
N ALA A 13 -8.56 10.61 9.57
CA ALA A 13 -8.54 9.40 10.39
C ALA A 13 -9.01 9.67 11.82
N ALA A 14 -8.47 10.70 12.47
CA ALA A 14 -8.85 11.09 13.82
C ALA A 14 -10.34 11.45 13.90
N ARG A 15 -10.83 12.26 12.95
CA ARG A 15 -12.23 12.68 12.92
C ARG A 15 -13.18 11.51 12.65
N ILE A 16 -12.87 10.62 11.73
CA ILE A 16 -13.71 9.45 11.45
C ILE A 16 -13.80 8.55 12.69
N LEU A 17 -12.69 8.31 13.40
CA LEU A 17 -12.69 7.50 14.61
C LEU A 17 -13.66 8.04 15.69
N ASP A 18 -13.75 9.37 15.80
CA ASP A 18 -14.68 10.00 16.74
C ASP A 18 -16.15 9.97 16.30
N LEU A 19 -16.41 9.66 15.02
CA LEU A 19 -17.75 9.50 14.46
C LEU A 19 -18.26 8.05 14.48
N ILE A 20 -17.38 7.06 14.74
CA ILE A 20 -17.76 5.64 14.73
C ILE A 20 -18.79 5.34 15.81
N PRO A 21 -19.96 4.76 15.47
CA PRO A 21 -20.94 4.35 16.45
C PRO A 21 -20.39 3.31 17.41
N ARG A 22 -20.78 3.38 18.68
CA ARG A 22 -20.31 2.44 19.73
C ARG A 22 -20.50 0.95 19.34
N ALA A 23 -21.61 0.64 18.66
CA ALA A 23 -21.91 -0.72 18.21
C ALA A 23 -20.90 -1.26 17.18
N ARG A 24 -20.13 -0.38 16.51
CA ARG A 24 -19.14 -0.74 15.50
C ARG A 24 -17.69 -0.64 16.01
N THR A 25 -17.45 -0.32 17.28
CA THR A 25 -16.11 -0.18 17.89
C THR A 25 -15.23 -1.41 17.63
N ASN A 26 -15.80 -2.62 17.78
CA ASN A 26 -15.08 -3.88 17.58
C ASN A 26 -14.85 -4.26 16.11
N ASP A 27 -15.49 -3.56 15.18
CA ASP A 27 -15.33 -3.79 13.75
C ASP A 27 -14.22 -2.92 13.14
N VAL A 28 -13.62 -2.03 13.96
CA VAL A 28 -12.61 -1.08 13.48
C VAL A 28 -11.22 -1.67 13.60
N VAL A 29 -10.49 -1.60 12.50
CA VAL A 29 -9.07 -1.94 12.38
C VAL A 29 -8.30 -0.65 12.17
N VAL A 30 -7.54 -0.22 13.16
CA VAL A 30 -6.69 0.97 13.05
C VAL A 30 -5.27 0.55 12.69
N VAL A 31 -4.76 1.10 11.60
CA VAL A 31 -3.36 0.97 11.20
C VAL A 31 -2.67 2.30 11.52
N ASP A 32 -1.95 2.32 12.63
CA ASP A 32 -1.12 3.45 13.06
C ASP A 32 0.33 2.98 13.26
N PRO A 33 1.15 2.99 12.19
CA PRO A 33 2.54 2.53 12.27
C PRO A 33 3.43 3.40 13.15
N ALA A 34 3.02 4.65 13.41
CA ALA A 34 3.75 5.58 14.27
C ALA A 34 3.51 5.34 15.76
N ALA A 35 2.59 4.45 16.14
CA ALA A 35 2.42 4.02 17.51
C ALA A 35 3.67 3.33 18.04
N THR A 36 4.11 3.71 19.24
CA THR A 36 5.40 3.29 19.80
C THR A 36 5.34 2.03 20.64
N ASP A 37 4.18 1.72 21.20
CA ASP A 37 3.94 0.63 22.15
C ASP A 37 3.61 -0.69 21.45
N ARG A 38 2.78 -0.65 20.42
CA ARG A 38 2.34 -1.82 19.66
C ARG A 38 2.39 -1.55 18.15
N SER A 39 2.74 -2.56 17.38
CA SER A 39 2.82 -2.45 15.93
C SER A 39 1.95 -3.50 15.26
N PRO A 40 1.06 -3.10 14.33
CA PRO A 40 0.36 -4.04 13.48
C PRO A 40 1.34 -4.73 12.53
N GLY A 41 1.10 -6.01 12.25
CA GLY A 41 1.91 -6.78 11.31
C GLY A 41 1.21 -6.95 9.97
N LEU A 42 1.87 -6.57 8.89
CA LEU A 42 1.42 -6.81 7.52
C LEU A 42 2.57 -7.40 6.70
N ASN A 43 2.65 -8.72 6.65
CA ASN A 43 3.61 -9.41 5.81
C ASN A 43 2.99 -9.71 4.45
N LEU A 44 3.39 -8.98 3.44
CA LEU A 44 2.89 -9.14 2.07
C LEU A 44 3.18 -10.53 1.48
N LEU A 45 4.19 -11.24 2.00
CA LEU A 45 4.57 -12.57 1.50
C LEU A 45 3.80 -13.71 2.18
N ALA A 46 3.08 -13.43 3.28
CA ALA A 46 2.54 -14.48 4.16
C ALA A 46 1.38 -15.29 3.59
N HIS A 47 0.60 -14.73 2.66
CA HIS A 47 -0.68 -15.31 2.22
C HIS A 47 -0.70 -15.71 0.74
N ALA A 48 0.47 -15.76 0.10
CA ALA A 48 0.57 -16.18 -1.29
C ALA A 48 0.34 -17.69 -1.42
N THR A 49 -0.59 -18.07 -2.29
CA THR A 49 -0.78 -19.44 -2.73
C THR A 49 0.08 -19.71 -3.98
N PRO A 50 0.34 -20.95 -4.37
CA PRO A 50 1.04 -21.23 -5.62
C PRO A 50 0.46 -20.50 -6.83
N ALA A 51 -0.88 -20.36 -6.90
CA ALA A 51 -1.56 -19.65 -7.97
C ALA A 51 -1.40 -18.12 -7.93
N THR A 52 -1.10 -17.54 -6.76
CA THR A 52 -1.05 -16.07 -6.58
C THR A 52 0.36 -15.52 -6.33
N ARG A 53 1.39 -16.36 -6.21
CA ARG A 53 2.78 -15.92 -5.94
C ARG A 53 3.27 -14.87 -6.93
N HIS A 54 2.99 -15.07 -8.23
CA HIS A 54 3.39 -14.12 -9.27
C HIS A 54 2.71 -12.75 -9.12
N LEU A 55 1.44 -12.70 -8.71
CA LEU A 55 0.70 -11.47 -8.47
C LEU A 55 1.25 -10.73 -7.26
N VAL A 56 1.55 -11.46 -6.17
CA VAL A 56 2.14 -10.88 -4.97
C VAL A 56 3.53 -10.31 -5.27
N ALA A 57 4.37 -11.07 -5.97
CA ALA A 57 5.70 -10.58 -6.39
C ALA A 57 5.59 -9.32 -7.25
N ALA A 58 4.67 -9.30 -8.23
CA ALA A 58 4.42 -8.13 -9.07
C ALA A 58 3.93 -6.93 -8.24
N GLY A 59 3.03 -7.14 -7.28
CA GLY A 59 2.54 -6.09 -6.39
C GLY A 59 3.66 -5.48 -5.54
N VAL A 60 4.51 -6.30 -4.93
CA VAL A 60 5.66 -5.82 -4.14
C VAL A 60 6.62 -5.03 -5.04
N LEU A 61 6.95 -5.54 -6.22
CA LEU A 61 7.80 -4.83 -7.19
C LEU A 61 7.20 -3.48 -7.59
N ALA A 62 5.89 -3.42 -7.83
CA ALA A 62 5.21 -2.18 -8.19
C ALA A 62 5.29 -1.12 -7.08
N VAL A 63 5.17 -1.53 -5.80
CA VAL A 63 5.37 -0.64 -4.65
C VAL A 63 6.79 -0.08 -4.63
N PHE A 64 7.80 -0.94 -4.77
CA PHE A 64 9.20 -0.49 -4.80
C PHE A 64 9.51 0.39 -6.01
N ARG A 65 8.97 0.06 -7.19
CA ARG A 65 9.11 0.89 -8.41
C ARG A 65 8.50 2.28 -8.20
N LYS A 66 7.35 2.37 -7.53
CA LYS A 66 6.71 3.65 -7.20
C LYS A 66 7.61 4.53 -6.34
N VAL A 67 8.20 3.97 -5.29
CA VAL A 67 9.05 4.71 -4.33
C VAL A 67 10.41 5.09 -4.94
N PHE A 68 10.96 4.24 -5.82
CA PHE A 68 12.32 4.41 -6.36
C PHE A 68 12.33 4.61 -7.89
N ARG A 69 11.40 5.38 -8.44
CA ARG A 69 11.18 5.61 -9.88
C ARG A 69 12.47 5.82 -10.67
N ASP A 70 13.28 6.79 -10.24
CA ASP A 70 14.41 7.29 -11.02
C ASP A 70 15.60 6.32 -11.09
N ASN A 71 15.61 5.31 -10.22
CA ASN A 71 16.70 4.35 -10.08
C ASN A 71 16.21 2.90 -10.26
N TRP A 72 15.21 2.68 -11.11
CA TRP A 72 14.66 1.35 -11.41
C TRP A 72 15.14 0.85 -12.77
N GLY A 73 15.71 -0.35 -12.81
CA GLY A 73 16.22 -0.92 -14.04
C GLY A 73 15.84 -2.40 -14.21
N PRO A 74 15.88 -2.93 -15.44
CA PRO A 74 15.43 -4.29 -15.72
C PRO A 74 16.24 -5.37 -15.00
N ARG A 75 17.55 -5.18 -14.81
CA ARG A 75 18.42 -6.13 -14.09
C ARG A 75 18.07 -6.19 -12.61
N LEU A 76 17.88 -5.04 -11.96
CA LEU A 76 17.42 -4.93 -10.59
C LEU A 76 16.07 -5.63 -10.43
N GLU A 77 15.13 -5.34 -11.31
CA GLU A 77 13.79 -5.92 -11.25
C GLU A 77 13.84 -7.45 -11.41
N HIS A 78 14.65 -7.97 -12.32
CA HIS A 78 14.80 -9.40 -12.51
C HIS A 78 15.28 -10.11 -11.24
N ILE A 79 16.39 -9.65 -10.65
CA ILE A 79 16.95 -10.25 -9.43
C ILE A 79 15.98 -10.12 -8.26
N PHE A 80 15.35 -8.96 -8.10
CA PHE A 80 14.39 -8.76 -7.04
C PHE A 80 13.17 -9.67 -7.20
N ARG A 81 12.67 -9.84 -8.43
CA ARG A 81 11.57 -10.75 -8.76
C ARG A 81 11.92 -12.19 -8.43
N GLN A 82 13.09 -12.68 -8.85
CA GLN A 82 13.55 -14.04 -8.54
C GLN A 82 13.72 -14.25 -7.02
N THR A 83 14.20 -13.24 -6.31
CA THR A 83 14.30 -13.27 -4.85
C THR A 83 12.94 -13.38 -4.18
N LEU A 84 11.98 -12.56 -4.59
CA LEU A 84 10.62 -12.60 -4.06
C LEU A 84 9.92 -13.92 -4.34
N LEU A 85 10.03 -14.44 -5.58
CA LEU A 85 9.43 -15.72 -5.95
C LEU A 85 9.97 -16.87 -5.09
N ALA A 86 11.29 -16.92 -4.84
CA ALA A 86 11.88 -17.92 -3.96
C ALA A 86 11.38 -17.79 -2.51
N LEU A 87 11.33 -16.57 -1.98
CA LEU A 87 10.85 -16.30 -0.61
C LEU A 87 9.37 -16.60 -0.43
N LEU A 88 8.55 -16.41 -1.46
CA LEU A 88 7.11 -16.70 -1.45
C LEU A 88 6.81 -18.21 -1.33
N GLU A 89 7.79 -19.08 -1.57
CA GLU A 89 7.66 -20.51 -1.36
C GLU A 89 7.99 -20.94 0.07
N VAL A 90 8.65 -20.06 0.85
CA VAL A 90 9.10 -20.37 2.21
C VAL A 90 8.20 -19.71 3.23
N ARG A 91 7.51 -20.51 4.03
CA ARG A 91 6.59 -20.02 5.04
C ARG A 91 7.28 -19.14 6.08
N GLY A 92 6.73 -17.96 6.33
CA GLY A 92 7.25 -17.00 7.31
C GLY A 92 8.41 -16.17 6.80
N SER A 93 8.70 -16.20 5.50
CA SER A 93 9.58 -15.22 4.85
C SER A 93 9.03 -13.81 4.95
N THR A 94 9.92 -12.84 5.03
CA THR A 94 9.59 -11.41 5.06
C THR A 94 10.49 -10.65 4.09
N LEU A 95 10.28 -9.35 3.92
CA LEU A 95 11.19 -8.51 3.13
C LEU A 95 12.63 -8.49 3.68
N LEU A 96 12.83 -8.78 4.98
CA LEU A 96 14.17 -8.97 5.56
C LEU A 96 14.92 -10.14 4.91
N GLY A 97 14.19 -11.17 4.48
CA GLY A 97 14.76 -12.31 3.76
C GLY A 97 15.40 -11.92 2.42
N VAL A 98 14.96 -10.83 1.79
CA VAL A 98 15.55 -10.33 0.53
C VAL A 98 17.02 -9.97 0.75
N LEU A 99 17.32 -9.24 1.83
CA LEU A 99 18.71 -8.87 2.15
C LEU A 99 19.58 -10.11 2.34
N ARG A 100 19.08 -11.11 3.07
CA ARG A 100 19.80 -12.35 3.34
C ARG A 100 19.99 -13.22 2.09
N MET A 101 18.95 -13.37 1.26
CA MET A 101 19.05 -14.15 0.02
C MET A 101 20.20 -13.70 -0.88
N LEU A 102 20.51 -12.40 -0.86
CA LEU A 102 21.53 -11.83 -1.74
C LEU A 102 22.96 -11.99 -1.21
N VAL A 103 23.17 -12.09 0.13
CA VAL A 103 24.51 -12.11 0.73
C VAL A 103 24.81 -13.32 1.61
N ASP A 104 23.80 -13.91 2.23
CA ASP A 104 23.96 -15.06 3.15
C ASP A 104 23.77 -16.36 2.34
N GLU A 105 24.89 -17.02 2.03
CA GLU A 105 24.91 -18.23 1.21
C GLU A 105 24.20 -19.41 1.89
N ALA A 106 24.36 -19.54 3.21
CA ALA A 106 23.71 -20.60 3.98
C ALA A 106 22.18 -20.39 4.04
N TYR A 107 21.74 -19.16 4.24
CA TYR A 107 20.31 -18.82 4.18
C TYR A 107 19.75 -19.06 2.78
N ARG A 108 20.42 -18.58 1.74
CA ARG A 108 20.04 -18.80 0.34
C ARG A 108 19.87 -20.29 0.04
N ALA A 109 20.85 -21.13 0.43
CA ALA A 109 20.78 -22.57 0.26
C ALA A 109 19.58 -23.19 1.01
N SER A 110 19.25 -22.69 2.20
CA SER A 110 18.10 -23.17 2.98
C SER A 110 16.76 -22.83 2.31
N VAL A 111 16.67 -21.66 1.68
CA VAL A 111 15.46 -21.23 0.91
C VAL A 111 15.34 -22.08 -0.36
N ILE A 112 16.41 -22.21 -1.14
CA ILE A 112 16.38 -22.92 -2.43
C ILE A 112 15.95 -24.38 -2.26
N ARG A 113 16.32 -25.06 -1.16
CA ARG A 113 15.86 -26.43 -0.89
C ARG A 113 14.32 -26.56 -0.74
N GLN A 114 13.62 -25.47 -0.51
CA GLN A 114 12.16 -25.43 -0.36
C GLN A 114 11.45 -24.95 -1.63
N VAL A 115 12.21 -24.45 -2.61
CA VAL A 115 11.65 -23.96 -3.88
C VAL A 115 11.20 -25.14 -4.73
N SER A 116 9.94 -25.10 -5.13
CA SER A 116 9.29 -26.10 -5.99
C SER A 116 9.16 -25.67 -7.45
N ASP A 117 9.16 -24.35 -7.72
CA ASP A 117 9.08 -23.81 -9.08
C ASP A 117 10.40 -24.08 -9.84
N PRO A 118 10.35 -24.83 -10.97
CA PRO A 118 11.54 -25.24 -11.68
C PRO A 118 12.32 -24.06 -12.29
N LEU A 119 11.66 -22.97 -12.68
CA LEU A 119 12.32 -21.80 -13.25
C LEU A 119 13.04 -21.00 -12.17
N VAL A 120 12.42 -20.83 -11.01
CA VAL A 120 13.04 -20.18 -9.85
C VAL A 120 14.22 -21.01 -9.34
N ALA A 121 14.06 -22.34 -9.26
CA ALA A 121 15.15 -23.25 -8.87
C ALA A 121 16.30 -23.20 -9.88
N LEU A 122 16.01 -23.19 -11.20
CA LEU A 122 17.03 -23.09 -12.25
C LEU A 122 17.85 -21.80 -12.13
N TYR A 123 17.15 -20.67 -11.93
CA TYR A 123 17.82 -19.38 -11.73
C TYR A 123 18.82 -19.42 -10.58
N TRP A 124 18.38 -19.86 -9.40
CA TRP A 124 19.22 -19.83 -8.18
C TRP A 124 20.31 -20.90 -8.17
N THR A 125 20.12 -22.05 -8.86
CA THR A 125 21.10 -23.16 -8.85
C THR A 125 22.06 -23.15 -10.03
N ARG A 126 21.70 -22.51 -11.14
CA ARG A 126 22.49 -22.54 -12.36
C ARG A 126 22.90 -21.15 -12.83
N GLU A 127 21.97 -20.20 -12.91
CA GLU A 127 22.23 -18.87 -13.49
C GLU A 127 22.97 -17.97 -12.50
N PHE A 128 22.40 -17.76 -11.31
CA PHE A 128 22.95 -16.85 -10.31
C PHE A 128 24.40 -17.20 -9.88
N PRO A 129 24.79 -18.47 -9.67
CA PRO A 129 26.17 -18.82 -9.31
C PRO A 129 27.19 -18.58 -10.44
N GLN A 130 26.76 -18.50 -11.70
CA GLN A 130 27.63 -18.24 -12.83
C GLN A 130 27.95 -16.76 -13.04
N TYR A 131 27.27 -15.86 -12.37
CA TYR A 131 27.55 -14.43 -12.49
C TYR A 131 28.93 -14.11 -11.91
N PRO A 132 29.79 -13.37 -12.66
CA PRO A 132 31.04 -12.88 -12.13
C PRO A 132 30.87 -12.06 -10.87
N ARG A 133 31.79 -12.15 -9.92
CA ARG A 133 31.72 -11.42 -8.62
C ARG A 133 31.53 -9.90 -8.80
N ALA A 134 32.22 -9.28 -9.77
CA ALA A 134 32.08 -7.87 -10.07
C ALA A 134 30.66 -7.51 -10.54
N PHE A 135 30.06 -8.36 -11.40
CA PHE A 135 28.69 -8.21 -11.86
C PHE A 135 27.68 -8.39 -10.69
N LEU A 136 27.89 -9.40 -9.84
CA LEU A 136 27.02 -9.60 -8.66
C LEU A 136 27.04 -8.37 -7.75
N ALA A 137 28.18 -7.77 -7.49
CA ALA A 137 28.29 -6.57 -6.68
C ALA A 137 27.48 -5.40 -7.29
N GLU A 138 27.54 -5.23 -8.62
CA GLU A 138 26.81 -4.19 -9.34
C GLU A 138 25.29 -4.38 -9.27
N VAL A 139 24.79 -5.60 -9.41
CA VAL A 139 23.36 -5.86 -9.54
C VAL A 139 22.65 -6.13 -8.21
N ILE A 140 23.37 -6.59 -7.20
CA ILE A 140 22.84 -6.86 -5.86
C ILE A 140 22.70 -5.56 -5.06
N ALA A 141 23.70 -4.69 -5.10
CA ALA A 141 23.72 -3.44 -4.33
C ALA A 141 22.46 -2.56 -4.52
N PRO A 142 21.94 -2.36 -5.75
CA PRO A 142 20.71 -1.59 -5.94
C PRO A 142 19.48 -2.19 -5.27
N VAL A 143 19.34 -3.53 -5.25
CA VAL A 143 18.23 -4.20 -4.55
C VAL A 143 18.37 -4.04 -3.04
N GLN A 144 19.58 -4.30 -2.52
CA GLN A 144 19.88 -4.15 -1.10
C GLN A 144 19.63 -2.73 -0.61
N ASN A 145 20.16 -1.73 -1.31
CA ASN A 145 20.01 -0.33 -0.94
C ASN A 145 18.53 0.08 -0.85
N LYS A 146 17.69 -0.35 -1.80
CA LYS A 146 16.26 -0.03 -1.78
C LYS A 146 15.52 -0.74 -0.64
N VAL A 147 15.76 -2.02 -0.46
CA VAL A 147 15.14 -2.78 0.63
C VAL A 147 15.63 -2.29 1.99
N ALA A 148 16.93 -2.02 2.14
CA ALA A 148 17.50 -1.47 3.37
C ALA A 148 16.96 -0.07 3.67
N ALA A 149 16.83 0.81 2.68
CA ALA A 149 16.27 2.15 2.85
C ALA A 149 14.83 2.09 3.39
N VAL A 150 14.00 1.20 2.84
CA VAL A 150 12.62 0.96 3.30
C VAL A 150 12.61 0.44 4.75
N LEU A 151 13.46 -0.53 5.05
CA LEU A 151 13.51 -1.18 6.37
C LEU A 151 14.32 -0.37 7.41
N ALA A 152 15.00 0.71 7.02
CA ALA A 152 15.68 1.62 7.94
C ALA A 152 14.70 2.33 8.88
N SER A 153 13.49 2.65 8.39
CA SER A 153 12.43 3.24 9.22
C SER A 153 11.89 2.20 10.22
N PRO A 154 12.01 2.42 11.56
CA PRO A 154 11.50 1.48 12.55
C PRO A 154 10.01 1.17 12.43
N PRO A 155 9.11 2.16 12.21
CA PRO A 155 7.68 1.89 11.99
C PRO A 155 7.44 0.95 10.80
N VAL A 156 8.09 1.20 9.67
CA VAL A 156 7.98 0.38 8.46
C VAL A 156 8.53 -1.03 8.72
N ARG A 157 9.71 -1.11 9.31
CA ARG A 157 10.37 -2.38 9.62
C ARG A 157 9.53 -3.23 10.57
N ARG A 158 8.96 -2.64 11.62
CA ARG A 158 8.07 -3.35 12.55
C ARG A 158 6.82 -3.86 11.87
N MET A 159 6.21 -3.08 11.00
CA MET A 159 4.99 -3.48 10.29
C MET A 159 5.26 -4.59 9.26
N LEU A 160 6.28 -4.44 8.42
CA LEU A 160 6.55 -5.34 7.28
C LEU A 160 7.51 -6.51 7.61
N GLY A 161 8.24 -6.44 8.72
CA GLY A 161 9.23 -7.44 9.13
C GLY A 161 8.68 -8.57 10.00
N GLN A 162 7.40 -8.56 10.36
CA GLN A 162 6.77 -9.62 11.11
C GLN A 162 6.51 -10.85 10.24
N ARG A 163 6.92 -12.04 10.70
CA ARG A 163 6.71 -13.31 9.96
C ARG A 163 5.24 -13.67 9.75
N ARG A 164 4.38 -13.27 10.68
CA ARG A 164 2.93 -13.48 10.62
C ARG A 164 2.23 -12.13 10.59
N SER A 165 1.33 -11.96 9.64
CA SER A 165 0.42 -10.82 9.64
C SER A 165 -0.53 -10.91 10.83
N SER A 166 -0.79 -9.79 11.46
CA SER A 166 -1.96 -9.60 12.34
C SER A 166 -3.10 -8.90 11.61
N LEU A 167 -2.79 -8.28 10.48
CA LEU A 167 -3.75 -7.68 9.56
C LEU A 167 -3.98 -8.63 8.38
N HIS A 168 -5.19 -9.16 8.28
CA HIS A 168 -5.63 -10.02 7.17
C HIS A 168 -6.59 -9.20 6.31
N LEU A 169 -6.06 -8.56 5.26
CA LEU A 169 -6.84 -7.63 4.44
C LEU A 169 -8.03 -8.31 3.75
N ARG A 170 -7.93 -9.61 3.41
CA ARG A 170 -9.05 -10.37 2.90
C ARG A 170 -10.19 -10.46 3.92
N ASP A 171 -9.88 -10.74 5.19
CA ASP A 171 -10.87 -10.82 6.26
C ASP A 171 -11.50 -9.45 6.55
N VAL A 172 -10.73 -8.37 6.40
CA VAL A 172 -11.25 -7.00 6.49
C VAL A 172 -12.33 -6.74 5.44
N LEU A 173 -12.07 -7.14 4.19
CA LEU A 173 -13.01 -6.97 3.09
C LEU A 173 -14.26 -7.85 3.29
N ASP A 174 -14.09 -9.13 3.53
CA ASP A 174 -15.16 -10.11 3.59
C ASP A 174 -15.98 -10.00 4.88
N GLY A 175 -15.34 -9.64 5.99
CA GLY A 175 -15.99 -9.34 7.28
C GLY A 175 -16.76 -8.01 7.27
N GLY A 176 -16.49 -7.12 6.31
CA GLY A 176 -17.09 -5.79 6.24
C GLY A 176 -16.63 -4.90 7.39
N HIS A 177 -15.36 -5.03 7.78
CA HIS A 177 -14.72 -4.21 8.79
C HIS A 177 -14.48 -2.77 8.30
N ILE A 178 -14.12 -1.90 9.22
CA ILE A 178 -13.75 -0.51 8.96
C ILE A 178 -12.24 -0.40 9.21
N LEU A 179 -11.44 -0.31 8.16
CA LEU A 179 -10.01 -0.10 8.27
C LEU A 179 -9.70 1.39 8.17
N ILE A 180 -8.97 1.93 9.13
CA ILE A 180 -8.53 3.32 9.14
C ILE A 180 -7.02 3.34 9.26
N ALA A 181 -6.34 3.78 8.20
CA ALA A 181 -4.89 3.93 8.16
C ALA A 181 -4.51 5.39 8.38
N ASP A 182 -3.97 5.67 9.55
CA ASP A 182 -3.37 6.94 9.92
C ASP A 182 -1.89 6.90 9.52
N LEU A 183 -1.61 7.40 8.31
CA LEU A 183 -0.26 7.43 7.74
C LEU A 183 0.34 8.84 7.77
N SER A 184 0.03 9.60 8.80
CA SER A 184 0.38 11.00 8.93
C SER A 184 1.87 11.27 8.66
N LYS A 185 2.15 12.04 7.59
CA LYS A 185 3.50 12.38 7.13
C LYS A 185 4.32 13.09 8.20
N GLY A 186 3.67 13.88 9.05
CA GLY A 186 4.33 14.57 10.17
C GLY A 186 4.91 13.63 11.23
N ARG A 187 4.37 12.40 11.35
CA ARG A 187 4.82 11.38 12.32
C ARG A 187 5.73 10.33 11.70
N LEU A 188 5.48 9.96 10.45
CA LEU A 188 6.19 8.88 9.75
C LEU A 188 7.32 9.38 8.84
N GLY A 189 7.26 10.62 8.38
CA GLY A 189 7.99 11.11 7.24
C GLY A 189 7.29 10.78 5.92
N GLU A 190 7.62 11.51 4.87
CA GLU A 190 6.94 11.40 3.57
C GLU A 190 7.15 10.02 2.93
N ASP A 191 8.39 9.54 2.86
CA ASP A 191 8.74 8.26 2.22
C ASP A 191 8.07 7.06 2.90
N ALA A 192 8.07 7.02 4.23
CA ALA A 192 7.45 5.94 4.98
C ALA A 192 5.92 5.95 4.83
N SER A 193 5.31 7.14 4.85
CA SER A 193 3.87 7.32 4.60
C SER A 193 3.50 6.83 3.19
N ALA A 194 4.22 7.30 2.16
CA ALA A 194 3.98 6.91 0.77
C ALA A 194 4.15 5.40 0.55
N LEU A 195 5.21 4.82 1.12
CA LEU A 195 5.45 3.38 1.04
C LEU A 195 4.33 2.57 1.71
N LEU A 196 4.00 2.89 2.97
CA LEU A 196 2.99 2.12 3.71
C LEU A 196 1.60 2.26 3.09
N GLY A 197 1.26 3.44 2.57
CA GLY A 197 0.04 3.65 1.82
C GLY A 197 0.00 2.82 0.54
N ALA A 198 1.09 2.80 -0.25
CA ALA A 198 1.19 1.96 -1.44
C ALA A 198 1.09 0.46 -1.10
N VAL A 199 1.72 0.02 0.00
CA VAL A 199 1.60 -1.36 0.51
C VAL A 199 0.16 -1.71 0.86
N LEU A 200 -0.55 -0.84 1.59
CA LEU A 200 -1.95 -1.08 1.99
C LEU A 200 -2.87 -1.09 0.78
N VAL A 201 -2.76 -0.12 -0.13
CA VAL A 201 -3.56 -0.05 -1.36
C VAL A 201 -3.33 -1.30 -2.22
N THR A 202 -2.06 -1.68 -2.45
CA THR A 202 -1.71 -2.91 -3.19
C THR A 202 -2.21 -4.16 -2.47
N GLY A 203 -2.10 -4.22 -1.15
CA GLY A 203 -2.60 -5.34 -0.36
C GLY A 203 -4.12 -5.48 -0.44
N ILE A 204 -4.88 -4.38 -0.41
CA ILE A 204 -6.34 -4.35 -0.63
C ILE A 204 -6.69 -4.78 -2.05
N GLN A 205 -5.93 -4.34 -3.05
CA GLN A 205 -6.08 -4.78 -4.44
C GLN A 205 -5.91 -6.29 -4.58
N LEU A 206 -4.84 -6.86 -4.02
CA LEU A 206 -4.60 -8.30 -4.03
C LEU A 206 -5.69 -9.08 -3.28
N ALA A 207 -6.16 -8.56 -2.15
CA ALA A 207 -7.26 -9.13 -1.39
C ALA A 207 -8.58 -9.10 -2.18
N ALA A 208 -8.83 -8.03 -2.95
CA ALA A 208 -9.98 -7.95 -3.84
C ALA A 208 -9.87 -8.97 -4.98
N TYR A 209 -8.73 -9.08 -5.64
CA TYR A 209 -8.51 -10.08 -6.71
C TYR A 209 -8.67 -11.52 -6.20
N ALA A 210 -8.24 -11.80 -4.98
CA ALA A 210 -8.42 -13.11 -4.36
C ALA A 210 -9.91 -13.49 -4.20
N ARG A 211 -10.86 -12.54 -4.25
CA ARG A 211 -12.30 -12.80 -4.27
C ARG A 211 -12.80 -13.49 -5.56
N ALA A 212 -11.92 -13.67 -6.54
CA ALA A 212 -12.23 -14.48 -7.71
C ALA A 212 -12.57 -15.94 -7.36
N ASP A 213 -12.16 -16.43 -6.17
CA ASP A 213 -12.46 -17.76 -5.64
C ASP A 213 -13.88 -17.92 -5.10
N MET A 214 -14.67 -16.83 -5.04
CA MET A 214 -16.05 -16.85 -4.54
C MET A 214 -17.04 -16.25 -5.55
N PRO A 215 -18.31 -16.71 -5.57
CA PRO A 215 -19.35 -16.18 -6.43
C PRO A 215 -19.56 -14.67 -6.21
N GLU A 216 -19.83 -13.93 -7.29
CA GLU A 216 -20.02 -12.48 -7.23
C GLU A 216 -21.14 -12.07 -6.27
N ALA A 217 -22.25 -12.82 -6.26
CA ALA A 217 -23.43 -12.52 -5.43
C ALA A 217 -23.17 -12.53 -3.92
N VAL A 218 -22.10 -13.22 -3.46
CA VAL A 218 -21.74 -13.28 -2.03
C VAL A 218 -20.59 -12.35 -1.66
N ARG A 219 -20.00 -11.65 -2.65
CA ARG A 219 -18.95 -10.65 -2.40
C ARG A 219 -19.56 -9.46 -1.69
N ARG A 220 -19.19 -9.28 -0.44
CA ARG A 220 -19.66 -8.12 0.35
C ARG A 220 -19.12 -6.83 -0.25
N PRO A 221 -19.97 -5.82 -0.57
CA PRO A 221 -19.50 -4.53 -1.04
C PRO A 221 -18.55 -3.87 -0.03
N PHE A 222 -17.43 -3.35 -0.53
CA PHE A 222 -16.40 -2.69 0.25
C PHE A 222 -15.99 -1.37 -0.41
N LEU A 223 -15.80 -0.32 0.38
CA LEU A 223 -15.42 1.01 -0.10
C LEU A 223 -13.97 1.31 0.28
N LEU A 224 -13.12 1.58 -0.69
CA LEU A 224 -11.76 2.06 -0.48
C LEU A 224 -11.72 3.57 -0.75
N ILE A 225 -11.43 4.34 0.29
CA ILE A 225 -11.27 5.79 0.24
C ILE A 225 -9.77 6.08 0.38
N VAL A 226 -9.19 6.75 -0.62
CA VAL A 226 -7.77 7.10 -0.62
C VAL A 226 -7.65 8.61 -0.79
N ASP A 227 -7.26 9.26 0.30
CA ASP A 227 -6.92 10.67 0.25
C ASP A 227 -5.50 10.83 -0.29
N GLU A 228 -5.24 11.87 -1.10
CA GLU A 228 -3.96 12.07 -1.79
C GLU A 228 -3.50 10.82 -2.56
N PHE A 229 -4.45 10.16 -3.28
CA PHE A 229 -4.20 8.85 -3.86
C PHE A 229 -2.99 8.79 -4.80
N ALA A 230 -2.63 9.91 -5.42
CA ALA A 230 -1.46 10.03 -6.27
C ALA A 230 -0.15 9.61 -5.56
N SER A 231 -0.07 9.81 -4.23
CA SER A 231 1.08 9.41 -3.42
C SER A 231 1.20 7.90 -3.25
N PHE A 232 0.09 7.16 -3.37
CA PHE A 232 0.01 5.74 -2.98
C PHE A 232 -0.21 4.78 -4.14
N THR A 233 -0.66 5.27 -5.29
CA THR A 233 -1.02 4.41 -6.42
C THR A 233 0.19 3.96 -7.21
N THR A 234 0.20 2.68 -7.53
CA THR A 234 1.17 2.05 -8.44
C THR A 234 0.59 1.99 -9.86
N GLU A 235 1.42 1.65 -10.85
CA GLU A 235 0.97 1.50 -12.25
C GLU A 235 -0.17 0.47 -12.39
N SER A 236 -0.15 -0.59 -11.58
CA SER A 236 -1.21 -1.62 -11.58
C SER A 236 -2.55 -1.14 -11.03
N PHE A 237 -2.58 0.01 -10.35
CA PHE A 237 -3.82 0.57 -9.84
C PHE A 237 -4.79 1.01 -10.94
N GLY A 238 -4.25 1.40 -12.10
CA GLY A 238 -5.07 1.72 -13.28
C GLY A 238 -5.93 0.52 -13.75
N GLU A 239 -5.43 -0.70 -13.62
CA GLU A 239 -6.18 -1.92 -13.94
C GLU A 239 -7.29 -2.17 -12.91
N LEU A 240 -7.02 -1.91 -11.62
CA LEU A 240 -8.03 -2.01 -10.58
C LEU A 240 -9.23 -1.10 -10.85
N LEU A 241 -9.00 0.13 -11.35
CA LEU A 241 -10.10 1.08 -11.65
C LEU A 241 -11.14 0.50 -12.61
N SER A 242 -10.70 -0.25 -13.60
CA SER A 242 -11.60 -0.87 -14.60
C SER A 242 -12.31 -2.13 -14.07
N GLU A 243 -11.72 -2.83 -13.11
CA GLU A 243 -12.19 -4.14 -12.66
C GLU A 243 -12.74 -4.18 -11.23
N ALA A 244 -12.54 -3.13 -10.43
CA ALA A 244 -12.86 -3.11 -9.00
C ALA A 244 -14.29 -3.56 -8.69
N ARG A 245 -15.25 -3.14 -9.49
CA ARG A 245 -16.68 -3.48 -9.34
C ARG A 245 -16.92 -4.99 -9.37
N LYS A 246 -16.23 -5.72 -10.25
CA LYS A 246 -16.32 -7.18 -10.37
C LYS A 246 -15.98 -7.89 -9.05
N TYR A 247 -15.07 -7.30 -8.27
CA TYR A 247 -14.63 -7.85 -6.98
C TYR A 247 -15.38 -7.27 -5.78
N GLY A 248 -16.46 -6.52 -6.03
CA GLY A 248 -17.25 -5.86 -4.99
C GLY A 248 -16.52 -4.70 -4.32
N LEU A 249 -15.54 -4.09 -5.00
CA LEU A 249 -14.77 -2.95 -4.49
C LEU A 249 -15.24 -1.67 -5.18
N ALA A 250 -15.63 -0.67 -4.40
CA ALA A 250 -15.90 0.69 -4.83
C ALA A 250 -14.73 1.60 -4.39
N LEU A 251 -14.39 2.61 -5.21
CA LEU A 251 -13.26 3.48 -4.98
C LEU A 251 -13.71 4.93 -4.85
N VAL A 252 -13.18 5.64 -3.86
CA VAL A 252 -13.23 7.10 -3.73
C VAL A 252 -11.79 7.59 -3.69
N LEU A 253 -11.41 8.38 -4.68
CA LEU A 253 -10.06 8.86 -4.86
C LEU A 253 -10.05 10.39 -4.79
N ALA A 254 -9.24 10.94 -3.91
CA ALA A 254 -9.05 12.37 -3.80
C ALA A 254 -7.59 12.76 -4.09
N HIS A 255 -7.40 13.88 -4.79
CA HIS A 255 -6.08 14.49 -5.07
C HIS A 255 -6.24 15.99 -5.28
N GLN A 256 -5.14 16.71 -5.22
CA GLN A 256 -5.17 18.18 -5.29
C GLN A 256 -5.12 18.70 -6.73
N TYR A 257 -4.30 18.09 -7.59
CA TYR A 257 -4.15 18.50 -9.00
C TYR A 257 -3.71 17.32 -9.89
N LEU A 258 -4.13 17.38 -11.16
CA LEU A 258 -3.94 16.30 -12.13
C LEU A 258 -2.46 16.02 -12.48
N ALA A 259 -1.59 17.01 -12.39
CA ALA A 259 -0.16 16.85 -12.67
C ALA A 259 0.57 15.91 -11.67
N GLN A 260 -0.06 15.56 -10.52
CA GLN A 260 0.44 14.53 -9.62
C GLN A 260 0.37 13.12 -10.23
N LEU A 261 -0.49 12.93 -11.24
CA LEU A 261 -0.72 11.66 -11.92
C LEU A 261 0.12 11.59 -13.19
N ASP A 262 0.75 10.44 -13.44
CA ASP A 262 1.30 10.21 -14.77
C ASP A 262 0.16 10.10 -15.80
N ASP A 263 0.49 10.27 -17.08
CA ASP A 263 -0.50 10.37 -18.16
C ASP A 263 -1.39 9.13 -18.26
N ARG A 264 -0.83 7.94 -18.04
CA ARG A 264 -1.56 6.67 -18.10
C ARG A 264 -2.57 6.55 -16.96
N LEU A 265 -2.14 6.86 -15.75
CA LEU A 265 -3.01 6.82 -14.56
C LEU A 265 -4.09 7.90 -14.64
N ARG A 266 -3.74 9.11 -15.09
CA ARG A 266 -4.69 10.20 -15.33
C ARG A 266 -5.78 9.79 -16.31
N ALA A 267 -5.40 9.25 -17.46
CA ALA A 267 -6.35 8.76 -18.46
C ALA A 267 -7.25 7.64 -17.90
N SER A 268 -6.68 6.73 -17.12
CA SER A 268 -7.42 5.64 -16.48
C SER A 268 -8.42 6.16 -15.44
N VAL A 269 -8.04 7.13 -14.61
CA VAL A 269 -8.92 7.75 -13.61
C VAL A 269 -10.08 8.47 -14.27
N LEU A 270 -9.80 9.38 -15.23
CA LEU A 270 -10.82 10.16 -15.92
C LEU A 270 -11.77 9.29 -16.74
N GLY A 271 -11.24 8.23 -17.37
CA GLY A 271 -12.04 7.32 -18.19
C GLY A 271 -12.91 6.32 -17.40
N ASN A 272 -12.56 5.99 -16.16
CA ASN A 272 -13.29 5.02 -15.35
C ASN A 272 -14.10 5.64 -14.20
N ALA A 273 -13.89 6.93 -13.87
CA ALA A 273 -14.64 7.59 -12.82
C ALA A 273 -16.09 7.85 -13.28
N GLY A 274 -17.05 7.12 -12.73
CA GLY A 274 -18.46 7.33 -13.01
C GLY A 274 -18.99 8.62 -12.38
N THR A 275 -18.50 8.99 -11.21
CA THR A 275 -18.81 10.24 -10.51
C THR A 275 -17.56 11.08 -10.41
N THR A 276 -17.62 12.35 -10.82
CA THR A 276 -16.54 13.32 -10.71
C THR A 276 -17.04 14.55 -9.95
N ILE A 277 -16.30 14.93 -8.90
CA ILE A 277 -16.57 16.11 -8.08
C ILE A 277 -15.36 17.02 -8.15
N VAL A 278 -15.56 18.25 -8.58
CA VAL A 278 -14.51 19.25 -8.76
C VAL A 278 -14.78 20.43 -7.85
N PHE A 279 -13.82 20.74 -7.00
CA PHE A 279 -13.73 22.01 -6.30
C PHE A 279 -13.02 23.04 -7.19
N ARG A 280 -12.72 24.24 -6.68
CA ARG A 280 -11.93 25.20 -7.42
C ARG A 280 -10.54 24.62 -7.75
N VAL A 281 -10.19 24.63 -9.03
CA VAL A 281 -8.94 24.10 -9.58
C VAL A 281 -8.11 25.17 -10.26
N GLY A 282 -6.85 24.91 -10.51
CA GLY A 282 -5.96 25.75 -11.33
C GLY A 282 -6.31 25.68 -12.82
N GLY A 283 -5.74 26.62 -13.60
CA GLY A 283 -6.07 26.76 -15.03
C GLY A 283 -5.79 25.53 -15.87
N GLU A 284 -4.67 24.83 -15.62
CA GLU A 284 -4.32 23.59 -16.35
C GLU A 284 -5.33 22.48 -16.10
N ASP A 285 -5.69 22.26 -14.85
CA ASP A 285 -6.68 21.25 -14.46
C ASP A 285 -8.07 21.63 -15.00
N ALA A 286 -8.42 22.92 -14.95
CA ALA A 286 -9.68 23.41 -15.50
C ALA A 286 -9.80 23.15 -17.01
N LEU A 287 -8.72 23.36 -17.77
CA LEU A 287 -8.67 23.04 -19.21
C LEU A 287 -8.81 21.53 -19.45
N ALA A 288 -8.17 20.69 -18.63
CA ALA A 288 -8.24 19.25 -18.77
C ALA A 288 -9.62 18.67 -18.42
N LEU A 289 -10.31 19.28 -17.44
CA LEU A 289 -11.60 18.81 -16.94
C LEU A 289 -12.80 19.39 -17.69
N SER A 290 -12.69 20.61 -18.25
CA SER A 290 -13.82 21.30 -18.89
C SER A 290 -14.52 20.51 -20.00
N PRO A 291 -13.88 19.65 -20.83
CA PRO A 291 -14.59 18.84 -21.80
C PRO A 291 -15.64 17.91 -21.17
N ASP A 292 -15.37 17.39 -19.98
CA ASP A 292 -16.29 16.51 -19.25
C ASP A 292 -17.43 17.26 -18.54
N PHE A 293 -17.30 18.57 -18.40
CA PHE A 293 -18.26 19.45 -17.73
C PHE A 293 -19.01 20.37 -18.70
N ALA A 294 -18.67 20.35 -20.00
CA ALA A 294 -19.35 21.12 -21.02
C ALA A 294 -20.77 20.55 -21.32
N PRO A 295 -21.73 21.40 -21.74
CA PRO A 295 -21.61 22.86 -21.91
C PRO A 295 -21.87 23.64 -20.61
N GLU A 296 -22.21 23.00 -19.49
CA GLU A 296 -22.69 23.65 -18.26
C GLU A 296 -21.57 24.45 -17.55
N PHE A 297 -20.30 23.97 -17.64
CA PHE A 297 -19.15 24.65 -17.06
C PHE A 297 -17.97 24.66 -18.03
N GLY A 298 -17.45 25.87 -18.28
CA GLY A 298 -16.19 26.07 -18.97
C GLY A 298 -15.01 26.08 -18.00
N ALA A 299 -13.77 26.18 -18.53
CA ALA A 299 -12.57 26.25 -17.72
C ALA A 299 -12.57 27.46 -16.76
N GLU A 300 -13.12 28.60 -17.21
CA GLU A 300 -13.22 29.80 -16.40
C GLU A 300 -14.13 29.61 -15.18
N ASP A 301 -15.25 28.89 -15.34
CA ASP A 301 -16.20 28.60 -14.27
C ASP A 301 -15.52 27.73 -13.19
N LEU A 302 -14.77 26.70 -13.59
CA LEU A 302 -14.06 25.80 -12.67
C LEU A 302 -12.96 26.51 -11.87
N THR A 303 -12.32 27.53 -12.46
CA THR A 303 -11.28 28.32 -11.74
C THR A 303 -11.87 29.35 -10.79
N ARG A 304 -13.15 29.76 -11.00
CA ARG A 304 -13.82 30.81 -10.21
C ARG A 304 -14.76 30.28 -9.14
N MET A 305 -14.82 28.96 -8.93
CA MET A 305 -15.69 28.38 -7.91
C MET A 305 -15.43 28.97 -6.53
N GLY A 306 -16.49 29.33 -5.83
CA GLY A 306 -16.46 29.87 -4.48
C GLY A 306 -16.09 28.81 -3.42
N ARG A 307 -15.89 29.28 -2.19
CA ARG A 307 -15.65 28.38 -1.05
C ARG A 307 -16.85 27.45 -0.86
N HIS A 308 -16.59 26.15 -0.70
CA HIS A 308 -17.60 25.08 -0.55
C HIS A 308 -18.46 24.83 -1.79
N GLN A 309 -18.27 25.55 -2.86
CA GLN A 309 -18.94 25.29 -4.13
C GLN A 309 -18.21 24.16 -4.88
N ILE A 310 -18.99 23.30 -5.53
CA ILE A 310 -18.51 22.18 -6.34
C ILE A 310 -19.26 22.12 -7.66
N ALA A 311 -18.56 21.69 -8.71
CA ALA A 311 -19.16 21.15 -9.92
C ALA A 311 -19.12 19.63 -9.85
N LEU A 312 -20.18 18.96 -10.22
CA LEU A 312 -20.24 17.51 -10.14
C LEU A 312 -21.02 16.90 -11.31
N ARG A 313 -20.56 15.72 -11.70
CA ARG A 313 -21.19 14.80 -12.64
C ARG A 313 -21.37 13.47 -11.94
N LEU A 314 -22.59 12.99 -11.82
CA LEU A 314 -22.91 11.78 -11.06
C LEU A 314 -23.19 10.61 -11.99
N ALA A 315 -22.78 9.41 -11.58
CA ALA A 315 -23.29 8.17 -12.11
C ALA A 315 -24.49 7.71 -11.27
N VAL A 316 -25.68 7.67 -11.87
CA VAL A 316 -26.90 7.19 -11.24
C VAL A 316 -27.46 6.05 -12.07
N GLU A 317 -27.60 4.87 -11.48
CA GLU A 317 -28.09 3.65 -12.14
C GLU A 317 -27.36 3.31 -13.46
N GLY A 318 -26.06 3.61 -13.52
CA GLY A 318 -25.22 3.35 -14.70
C GLY A 318 -25.29 4.44 -15.77
N LEU A 319 -26.09 5.49 -15.58
CA LEU A 319 -26.17 6.65 -16.45
C LEU A 319 -25.44 7.84 -15.85
N THR A 320 -24.73 8.59 -16.67
CA THR A 320 -24.05 9.82 -16.24
C THR A 320 -25.02 11.01 -16.36
N THR A 321 -25.19 11.77 -15.28
CA THR A 321 -26.00 13.00 -15.28
C THR A 321 -25.32 14.10 -16.09
N ARG A 322 -26.09 15.12 -16.51
CA ARG A 322 -25.50 16.40 -16.89
C ARG A 322 -24.76 17.00 -15.68
N PRO A 323 -23.65 17.71 -15.91
CA PRO A 323 -22.97 18.43 -14.84
C PRO A 323 -23.87 19.48 -14.18
N PHE A 324 -23.72 19.67 -12.88
CA PHE A 324 -24.41 20.71 -12.12
C PHE A 324 -23.54 21.18 -10.94
N SER A 325 -23.86 22.35 -10.39
CA SER A 325 -23.20 22.88 -9.20
C SER A 325 -23.96 22.53 -7.93
N ALA A 326 -23.22 22.43 -6.82
CA ALA A 326 -23.77 22.27 -5.49
C ALA A 326 -22.89 22.97 -4.43
N LEU A 327 -23.39 23.04 -3.22
CA LEU A 327 -22.62 23.44 -2.04
C LEU A 327 -22.38 22.25 -1.13
N THR A 328 -21.16 22.09 -0.69
CA THR A 328 -20.85 21.06 0.32
C THR A 328 -21.44 21.48 1.66
N LEU A 329 -22.07 20.53 2.33
CA LEU A 329 -22.54 20.72 3.69
C LEU A 329 -21.38 20.68 4.69
N PRO A 330 -21.51 21.29 5.87
CA PRO A 330 -20.61 21.02 6.97
C PRO A 330 -20.55 19.52 7.25
N PRO A 331 -19.40 19.00 7.73
CA PRO A 331 -19.31 17.59 8.08
C PRO A 331 -20.43 17.19 9.03
N ALA A 332 -21.26 16.22 8.59
CA ALA A 332 -22.39 15.71 9.34
C ALA A 332 -21.91 14.73 10.45
N GLY A 333 -22.75 14.55 11.45
CA GLY A 333 -22.54 13.59 12.54
C GLY A 333 -22.18 14.24 13.86
N THR A 334 -22.56 13.57 14.94
CA THR A 334 -22.20 13.96 16.30
C THR A 334 -20.91 13.26 16.66
N LEU A 335 -19.89 14.01 17.08
CA LEU A 335 -18.65 13.44 17.59
C LEU A 335 -18.97 12.67 18.87
N ILE A 336 -18.68 11.38 18.85
CA ILE A 336 -18.90 10.47 20.00
C ILE A 336 -17.72 10.54 20.96
N GLY A 337 -16.54 10.96 20.45
CA GLY A 337 -15.31 11.12 21.26
C GLY A 337 -14.69 9.79 21.69
N HIS A 338 -14.92 8.71 20.96
CA HIS A 338 -14.45 7.37 21.29
C HIS A 338 -13.17 6.95 20.55
N GLY A 339 -12.56 7.84 19.79
CA GLY A 339 -11.39 7.54 18.96
C GLY A 339 -10.23 6.91 19.73
N ALA A 340 -9.95 7.39 20.94
CA ALA A 340 -8.91 6.83 21.80
C ALA A 340 -9.22 5.37 22.23
N VAL A 341 -10.46 5.07 22.58
CA VAL A 341 -10.89 3.71 22.96
C VAL A 341 -10.77 2.77 21.75
N ILE A 342 -11.20 3.23 20.57
CA ILE A 342 -11.11 2.44 19.33
C ILE A 342 -9.64 2.15 19.00
N ARG A 343 -8.75 3.15 19.08
CA ARG A 343 -7.32 2.96 18.87
C ARG A 343 -6.73 1.93 19.82
N ALA A 344 -7.02 2.04 21.11
CA ALA A 344 -6.55 1.10 22.13
C ALA A 344 -7.05 -0.34 21.88
N THR A 345 -8.36 -0.52 21.66
CA THR A 345 -8.97 -1.82 21.38
C THR A 345 -8.38 -2.45 20.10
N SER A 346 -8.21 -1.66 19.04
CA SER A 346 -7.60 -2.13 17.81
C SER A 346 -6.13 -2.49 17.99
N ALA A 347 -5.36 -1.69 18.76
CA ALA A 347 -3.96 -1.97 19.05
C ALA A 347 -3.79 -3.27 19.87
N GLU A 348 -4.65 -3.55 20.82
CA GLU A 348 -4.64 -4.81 21.57
C GLU A 348 -4.92 -6.01 20.66
N ARG A 349 -5.88 -5.89 19.74
CA ARG A 349 -6.35 -6.97 18.90
C ARG A 349 -5.42 -7.26 17.72
N TYR A 350 -4.88 -6.23 17.09
CA TYR A 350 -4.11 -6.33 15.84
C TYR A 350 -2.64 -5.93 15.98
N GLY A 351 -2.25 -5.31 17.08
CA GLY A 351 -0.87 -4.91 17.34
C GLY A 351 -0.15 -5.86 18.28
N ARG A 352 1.14 -6.10 18.02
CA ARG A 352 2.05 -6.80 18.95
C ARG A 352 2.91 -5.80 19.69
N PRO A 353 3.35 -6.10 20.93
CA PRO A 353 4.29 -5.26 21.65
C PRO A 353 5.53 -4.96 20.81
N ALA A 354 5.88 -3.68 20.68
CA ALA A 354 6.97 -3.25 19.79
C ALA A 354 8.31 -3.91 20.16
N ALA A 355 8.60 -4.06 21.45
CA ALA A 355 9.82 -4.74 21.93
C ALA A 355 9.88 -6.23 21.52
N GLU A 356 8.72 -6.92 21.50
CA GLU A 356 8.64 -8.30 21.03
C GLU A 356 8.90 -8.36 19.53
N VAL A 357 8.29 -7.45 18.77
CA VAL A 357 8.49 -7.35 17.31
C VAL A 357 9.97 -7.08 16.99
N ASP A 358 10.60 -6.14 17.68
CA ASP A 358 12.00 -5.80 17.48
C ASP A 358 12.91 -7.01 17.76
N ARG A 359 12.62 -7.78 18.81
CA ARG A 359 13.36 -9.02 19.12
C ARG A 359 13.21 -10.06 18.00
N VAL A 360 12.00 -10.32 17.54
CA VAL A 360 11.73 -11.27 16.44
C VAL A 360 12.37 -10.83 15.12
N ILE A 361 12.46 -9.52 14.88
CA ILE A 361 13.16 -8.97 13.71
C ILE A 361 14.67 -9.19 13.84
N ALA A 362 15.25 -8.93 15.03
CA ALA A 362 16.68 -9.16 15.28
C ALA A 362 17.07 -10.63 15.08
N GLU A 363 16.22 -11.58 15.46
CA GLU A 363 16.43 -13.02 15.21
C GLU A 363 16.44 -13.37 13.71
N GLN A 364 15.78 -12.59 12.88
CA GLN A 364 15.79 -12.77 11.41
C GLN A 364 17.07 -12.25 10.75
N LEU A 365 17.74 -11.30 11.40
CA LEU A 365 18.98 -10.68 10.94
C LEU A 365 20.09 -11.02 11.94
N PRO A 366 20.69 -12.22 11.90
CA PRO A 366 21.76 -12.54 12.80
C PRO A 366 22.89 -11.55 12.64
N LEU A 367 23.18 -10.80 13.70
CA LEU A 367 24.34 -9.93 13.75
C LEU A 367 25.59 -10.79 13.61
N PRO A 368 26.62 -10.35 12.88
CA PRO A 368 27.92 -10.97 12.94
C PRO A 368 28.40 -11.01 14.42
N PRO A 369 29.23 -11.97 14.80
CA PRO A 369 29.85 -11.97 16.13
C PRO A 369 30.38 -10.57 16.46
N ARG A 370 30.21 -10.12 17.70
CA ARG A 370 30.65 -8.78 18.15
C ARG A 370 32.16 -8.55 18.08
N ASP A 371 32.92 -9.58 17.74
CA ASP A 371 34.36 -9.50 17.45
C ASP A 371 34.56 -8.89 16.06
N LEU A 372 34.26 -7.59 15.95
CA LEU A 372 34.71 -6.80 14.80
C LEU A 372 36.25 -6.80 14.86
N PRO A 373 36.97 -7.09 13.75
CA PRO A 373 38.41 -6.90 13.70
C PRO A 373 38.73 -5.49 14.19
N GLY A 374 39.73 -5.34 15.06
CA GLY A 374 40.10 -4.08 15.70
C GLY A 374 40.40 -2.91 14.75
N ASP A 375 40.51 -3.19 13.46
CA ASP A 375 40.72 -2.17 12.39
C ASP A 375 39.47 -1.37 11.99
N LEU A 376 38.27 -1.72 12.49
CA LEU A 376 37.02 -1.00 12.23
C LEU A 376 36.60 -0.03 13.36
N LEU A 377 37.39 0.03 14.45
CA LEU A 377 37.18 1.04 15.48
C LEU A 377 37.88 2.34 15.07
N PRO A 378 37.24 3.51 15.17
CA PRO A 378 37.93 4.78 14.97
C PRO A 378 39.07 4.85 15.99
N ARG A 379 40.31 5.05 15.52
CA ARG A 379 41.44 5.38 16.37
C ARG A 379 41.16 6.75 16.97
N GLU A 380 41.12 6.82 18.31
CA GLU A 380 41.02 8.08 19.06
C GLU A 380 42.16 9.03 18.71
#